data_9848cf97ab6cff4d3effbc063d1e5670
#
_entry.id   9848cf97ab6cff4d3effbc063d1e5670
#
_cell.length_a   1.000
_cell.length_b   1.000
_cell.length_c   1.000
_cell.angle_alpha   90.00
_cell.angle_beta   90.00
_cell.angle_gamma   90.00
#
_symmetry.space_group_name_H-M   'P 1'
#
loop_
_entity.id
_entity.type
_entity.pdbx_description
1 polymer ?
#
loop_
_entity_poly.entity_id
_entity_poly.type
_entity_poly.pdbx_seq_one_letter_code
_entity_poly.pdbx_strand_id
1 'polypeptide(L)'
;MRTPSAKTKSMPLATVITETLKLWRRHHLTYDQTRSVAKAVRQALAIARPSTRPRVIVRLARADEARLIAQAYRMPGVRGLLIKTLFQTGARVSEFVHLQVPDVYFDEQMLLITHAKGGKQRYVPLLPELTHELRTYLRDRTTGPLFASTRHTPYSPRRIQQLVQETAALAGITTRVYPHLLRHSVATTLLERGMPLEQIQQFLGHAKLETTQSYAASTTAMIKESYQKALGR
;
A
#
# COMPACT_ATOMS: atom_id res chain seq x y z
N MET A 1 -47.66 29.68 27.70
CA MET A 1 -48.05 28.31 27.33
C MET A 1 -47.05 27.76 26.34
N ARG A 2 -46.16 26.84 26.77
CA ARG A 2 -45.20 26.16 25.90
C ARG A 2 -45.84 24.83 25.47
N THR A 3 -46.08 24.66 24.17
CA THR A 3 -46.55 23.40 23.59
C THR A 3 -45.48 22.33 23.74
N PRO A 4 -45.76 21.09 24.14
CA PRO A 4 -44.76 20.03 24.24
C PRO A 4 -44.38 19.55 22.84
N SER A 5 -43.12 19.63 22.52
CA SER A 5 -42.52 19.02 21.31
C SER A 5 -42.75 17.52 21.34
N ALA A 6 -43.51 17.01 20.39
CA ALA A 6 -43.71 15.57 20.19
C ALA A 6 -42.38 14.91 19.84
N LYS A 7 -41.85 14.11 20.76
CA LYS A 7 -40.70 13.23 20.49
C LYS A 7 -41.13 12.19 19.45
N THR A 8 -40.82 12.44 18.20
CA THR A 8 -40.98 11.46 17.13
C THR A 8 -40.16 10.23 17.49
N LYS A 9 -40.78 9.11 17.83
CA LYS A 9 -40.11 7.84 18.08
C LYS A 9 -39.29 7.47 16.83
N SER A 10 -37.97 7.47 16.90
CA SER A 10 -37.14 7.06 15.78
C SER A 10 -37.40 5.60 15.45
N MET A 11 -37.65 5.32 14.18
CA MET A 11 -37.82 3.96 13.67
C MET A 11 -36.55 3.15 13.88
N PRO A 12 -36.60 1.89 14.33
CA PRO A 12 -35.43 1.05 14.47
C PRO A 12 -34.67 0.93 13.14
N LEU A 13 -33.34 0.98 13.18
CA LEU A 13 -32.49 0.90 11.98
C LEU A 13 -32.79 -0.34 11.11
N ALA A 14 -33.11 -1.48 11.74
CA ALA A 14 -33.47 -2.71 11.03
C ALA A 14 -34.72 -2.51 10.16
N THR A 15 -35.73 -1.77 10.65
CA THR A 15 -36.95 -1.45 9.90
C THR A 15 -36.63 -0.54 8.71
N VAL A 16 -35.78 0.49 8.92
CA VAL A 16 -35.35 1.39 7.83
C VAL A 16 -34.60 0.60 6.74
N ILE A 17 -33.73 -0.31 7.12
CA ILE A 17 -33.03 -1.19 6.19
C ILE A 17 -33.99 -2.05 5.38
N THR A 18 -35.00 -2.67 6.06
CA THR A 18 -35.98 -3.52 5.41
C THR A 18 -36.81 -2.76 4.38
N GLU A 19 -37.30 -1.56 4.72
CA GLU A 19 -38.07 -0.73 3.79
C GLU A 19 -37.20 -0.24 2.61
N THR A 20 -35.94 0.15 2.88
CA THR A 20 -35.00 0.52 1.83
C THR A 20 -34.73 -0.64 0.87
N LEU A 21 -34.54 -1.85 1.38
CA LEU A 21 -34.34 -3.05 0.55
C LEU A 21 -35.57 -3.36 -0.33
N LYS A 22 -36.79 -3.22 0.21
CA LYS A 22 -38.03 -3.41 -0.59
C LYS A 22 -38.08 -2.41 -1.74
N LEU A 23 -37.76 -1.14 -1.48
CA LEU A 23 -37.77 -0.07 -2.48
C LEU A 23 -36.70 -0.34 -3.57
N TRP A 24 -35.49 -0.66 -3.17
CA TRP A 24 -34.38 -0.90 -4.11
C TRP A 24 -34.61 -2.13 -4.98
N ARG A 25 -35.16 -3.22 -4.42
CA ARG A 25 -35.57 -4.41 -5.18
C ARG A 25 -36.64 -4.12 -6.21
N ARG A 26 -37.69 -3.34 -5.83
CA ARG A 26 -38.77 -2.95 -6.72
C ARG A 26 -38.25 -2.20 -7.95
N HIS A 27 -37.22 -1.37 -7.80
CA HIS A 27 -36.70 -0.53 -8.87
C HIS A 27 -35.43 -1.11 -9.52
N HIS A 28 -35.05 -2.34 -9.19
CA HIS A 28 -33.86 -3.04 -9.77
C HIS A 28 -32.59 -2.20 -9.82
N LEU A 29 -32.29 -1.45 -8.73
CA LEU A 29 -31.17 -0.53 -8.71
C LEU A 29 -29.82 -1.25 -8.83
N THR A 30 -28.95 -0.75 -9.71
CA THR A 30 -27.56 -1.19 -9.84
C THR A 30 -26.71 -0.71 -8.66
N TYR A 31 -25.51 -1.27 -8.51
CA TYR A 31 -24.55 -0.86 -7.46
C TYR A 31 -24.24 0.64 -7.49
N ASP A 32 -24.00 1.22 -8.67
CA ASP A 32 -23.69 2.64 -8.81
C ASP A 32 -24.91 3.53 -8.52
N GLN A 33 -26.10 3.10 -8.91
CA GLN A 33 -27.34 3.79 -8.58
C GLN A 33 -27.60 3.78 -7.06
N THR A 34 -27.37 2.65 -6.38
CA THR A 34 -27.52 2.60 -4.91
C THR A 34 -26.54 3.54 -4.20
N ARG A 35 -25.31 3.64 -4.68
CA ARG A 35 -24.32 4.62 -4.17
C ARG A 35 -24.78 6.06 -4.37
N SER A 36 -25.32 6.37 -5.54
CA SER A 36 -25.80 7.71 -5.89
C SER A 36 -27.01 8.11 -5.04
N VAL A 37 -27.98 7.21 -4.87
CA VAL A 37 -29.15 7.42 -3.99
C VAL A 37 -28.69 7.65 -2.55
N ALA A 38 -27.83 6.79 -2.00
CA ALA A 38 -27.30 6.96 -0.64
C ALA A 38 -26.53 8.27 -0.44
N LYS A 39 -25.86 8.77 -1.49
CA LYS A 39 -25.22 10.10 -1.47
C LYS A 39 -26.25 11.23 -1.43
N ALA A 40 -27.25 11.18 -2.31
CA ALA A 40 -28.31 12.18 -2.38
C ALA A 40 -29.13 12.27 -1.09
N VAL A 41 -29.50 11.12 -0.50
CA VAL A 41 -30.19 11.06 0.79
C VAL A 41 -29.39 11.72 1.90
N ARG A 42 -28.07 11.43 1.99
CA ARG A 42 -27.21 12.07 2.99
C ARG A 42 -27.11 13.58 2.80
N GLN A 43 -27.07 14.05 1.56
CA GLN A 43 -27.05 15.48 1.25
C GLN A 43 -28.38 16.15 1.64
N ALA A 44 -29.51 15.55 1.26
CA ALA A 44 -30.85 16.07 1.59
C ALA A 44 -31.11 16.13 3.09
N LEU A 45 -30.61 15.15 3.85
CA LEU A 45 -30.73 15.09 5.31
C LEU A 45 -29.62 15.88 6.05
N ALA A 46 -28.77 16.61 5.33
CA ALA A 46 -27.63 17.35 5.89
C ALA A 46 -26.73 16.49 6.83
N ILE A 47 -26.68 15.16 6.57
CA ILE A 47 -25.83 14.24 7.34
C ILE A 47 -24.36 14.48 6.94
N ALA A 48 -23.68 15.27 7.74
CA ALA A 48 -22.23 15.46 7.58
C ALA A 48 -21.48 14.16 7.85
N ARG A 49 -20.40 13.91 7.09
CA ARG A 49 -19.46 12.86 7.49
C ARG A 49 -18.92 13.21 8.87
N PRO A 50 -18.83 12.23 9.80
CA PRO A 50 -18.12 12.47 11.05
C PRO A 50 -16.75 13.03 10.69
N SER A 51 -16.35 14.13 11.33
CA SER A 51 -15.02 14.67 11.17
C SER A 51 -14.03 13.59 11.60
N THR A 52 -13.35 12.99 10.63
CA THR A 52 -12.23 12.11 10.96
C THR A 52 -11.17 13.02 11.56
N ARG A 53 -10.85 12.83 12.84
CA ARG A 53 -9.66 13.46 13.43
C ARG A 53 -8.51 13.29 12.45
N PRO A 54 -7.69 14.33 12.19
CA PRO A 54 -6.52 14.17 11.33
C PRO A 54 -5.77 12.95 11.82
N ARG A 55 -5.67 11.92 10.96
CA ARG A 55 -4.85 10.77 11.29
C ARG A 55 -3.43 11.30 11.34
N VAL A 56 -2.85 11.38 12.53
CA VAL A 56 -1.41 11.58 12.68
C VAL A 56 -0.78 10.51 11.79
N ILE A 57 -0.07 10.91 10.75
CA ILE A 57 0.64 10.00 9.86
C ILE A 57 1.78 9.43 10.70
N VAL A 58 1.51 8.29 11.31
CA VAL A 58 2.51 7.59 12.11
C VAL A 58 3.45 6.91 11.11
N ARG A 59 4.67 7.38 11.02
CA ARG A 59 5.77 6.65 10.36
C ARG A 59 6.54 5.82 11.39
N LEU A 60 7.24 4.82 10.93
CA LEU A 60 8.23 4.14 11.75
C LEU A 60 9.43 5.07 11.98
N ALA A 61 9.91 5.18 13.21
CA ALA A 61 11.10 5.97 13.50
C ALA A 61 12.33 5.36 12.79
N ARG A 62 13.28 6.18 12.34
CA ARG A 62 14.48 5.69 11.62
C ARG A 62 15.27 4.64 12.41
N ALA A 63 15.37 4.82 13.73
CA ALA A 63 16.01 3.83 14.60
C ALA A 63 15.24 2.48 14.59
N ASP A 64 13.90 2.53 14.52
CA ASP A 64 13.06 1.35 14.45
C ASP A 64 13.13 0.67 13.08
N GLU A 65 13.24 1.46 12.00
CA GLU A 65 13.50 0.92 10.65
C GLU A 65 14.82 0.13 10.62
N ALA A 66 15.90 0.70 11.14
CA ALA A 66 17.20 0.03 11.22
C ALA A 66 17.12 -1.24 12.08
N ARG A 67 16.45 -1.18 13.25
CA ARG A 67 16.25 -2.34 14.12
C ARG A 67 15.43 -3.44 13.45
N LEU A 68 14.35 -3.06 12.76
CA LEU A 68 13.50 -3.99 12.01
C LEU A 68 14.30 -4.75 10.95
N ILE A 69 15.05 -4.03 10.12
CA ILE A 69 15.87 -4.62 9.07
C ILE A 69 16.98 -5.51 9.67
N ALA A 70 17.73 -5.02 10.66
CA ALA A 70 18.76 -5.80 11.31
C ALA A 70 18.20 -7.10 11.92
N GLN A 71 17.06 -7.02 12.60
CA GLN A 71 16.41 -8.21 13.16
C GLN A 71 15.90 -9.16 12.08
N ALA A 72 15.39 -8.64 10.96
CA ALA A 72 14.93 -9.45 9.84
C ALA A 72 16.06 -10.31 9.25
N TYR A 73 17.28 -9.77 9.14
CA TYR A 73 18.46 -10.50 8.66
C TYR A 73 19.01 -11.50 9.68
N ARG A 74 18.73 -11.35 10.97
CA ARG A 74 19.05 -12.37 11.99
C ARG A 74 18.11 -13.57 11.93
N MET A 75 16.96 -13.45 11.29
CA MET A 75 16.01 -14.53 11.15
C MET A 75 16.42 -15.47 10.01
N PRO A 76 16.13 -16.78 10.13
CA PRO A 76 16.50 -17.73 9.09
C PRO A 76 15.75 -17.48 7.77
N GLY A 77 16.40 -17.89 6.67
CA GLY A 77 15.82 -17.87 5.32
C GLY A 77 15.78 -16.47 4.71
N VAL A 78 14.78 -16.21 3.88
CA VAL A 78 14.69 -15.02 3.01
C VAL A 78 14.07 -13.80 3.71
N ARG A 79 13.78 -13.89 5.01
CA ARG A 79 13.01 -12.87 5.75
C ARG A 79 13.66 -11.47 5.68
N GLY A 80 14.98 -11.39 5.83
CA GLY A 80 15.71 -10.12 5.73
C GLY A 80 15.52 -9.44 4.39
N LEU A 81 15.83 -10.15 3.32
CA LEU A 81 15.70 -9.66 1.94
C LEU A 81 14.24 -9.31 1.61
N LEU A 82 13.27 -10.14 2.04
CA LEU A 82 11.84 -9.93 1.82
C LEU A 82 11.37 -8.61 2.46
N ILE A 83 11.68 -8.39 3.74
CA ILE A 83 11.26 -7.17 4.47
C ILE A 83 12.00 -5.95 3.92
N LYS A 84 13.29 -6.04 3.59
CA LYS A 84 14.05 -4.97 2.95
C LYS A 84 13.45 -4.58 1.59
N THR A 85 13.13 -5.57 0.75
CA THR A 85 12.49 -5.32 -0.56
C THR A 85 11.12 -4.67 -0.39
N LEU A 86 10.27 -5.19 0.52
CA LEU A 86 8.96 -4.62 0.79
C LEU A 86 9.05 -3.16 1.27
N PHE A 87 10.00 -2.85 2.14
CA PHE A 87 10.25 -1.50 2.64
C PHE A 87 10.74 -0.57 1.54
N GLN A 88 11.83 -0.92 0.86
CA GLN A 88 12.48 -0.03 -0.12
C GLN A 88 11.62 0.21 -1.35
N THR A 89 10.86 -0.77 -1.82
CA THR A 89 9.97 -0.61 -2.98
C THR A 89 8.66 0.10 -2.66
N GLY A 90 8.27 0.16 -1.39
CA GLY A 90 7.00 0.71 -0.99
C GLY A 90 5.79 0.01 -1.64
N ALA A 91 5.96 -1.22 -2.13
CA ALA A 91 4.90 -1.99 -2.75
C ALA A 91 3.74 -2.26 -1.79
N ARG A 92 2.49 -2.28 -2.28
CA ARG A 92 1.39 -2.80 -1.48
C ARG A 92 1.58 -4.30 -1.27
N VAL A 93 1.16 -4.82 -0.11
CA VAL A 93 1.33 -6.25 0.17
C VAL A 93 0.65 -7.13 -0.89
N SER A 94 -0.48 -6.70 -1.43
CA SER A 94 -1.17 -7.39 -2.53
C SER A 94 -0.40 -7.35 -3.86
N GLU A 95 0.36 -6.31 -4.12
CA GLU A 95 1.27 -6.20 -5.26
C GLU A 95 2.51 -7.08 -5.04
N PHE A 96 3.08 -6.98 -3.85
CA PHE A 96 4.31 -7.67 -3.47
C PHE A 96 4.25 -9.18 -3.59
N VAL A 97 3.15 -9.80 -3.20
CA VAL A 97 2.98 -11.26 -3.26
C VAL A 97 2.85 -11.81 -4.69
N HIS A 98 2.55 -10.95 -5.66
CA HIS A 98 2.43 -11.31 -7.07
C HIS A 98 3.70 -11.03 -7.89
N LEU A 99 4.76 -10.45 -7.27
CA LEU A 99 6.02 -10.21 -7.96
C LEU A 99 6.63 -11.53 -8.45
N GLN A 100 7.06 -11.50 -9.71
CA GLN A 100 7.72 -12.61 -10.37
C GLN A 100 9.21 -12.33 -10.60
N VAL A 101 10.00 -13.35 -10.79
CA VAL A 101 11.43 -13.19 -11.11
C VAL A 101 11.66 -12.34 -12.36
N PRO A 102 10.90 -12.51 -13.47
CA PRO A 102 11.05 -11.68 -14.67
C PRO A 102 10.69 -10.21 -14.47
N ASP A 103 10.03 -9.84 -13.36
CA ASP A 103 9.72 -8.43 -13.06
C ASP A 103 10.96 -7.65 -12.59
N VAL A 104 12.08 -8.33 -12.30
CA VAL A 104 13.33 -7.69 -11.84
C VAL A 104 14.25 -7.46 -13.03
N TYR A 105 14.45 -6.21 -13.37
CA TYR A 105 15.36 -5.73 -14.41
C TYR A 105 16.69 -5.38 -13.74
N PHE A 106 17.61 -6.35 -13.72
CA PHE A 106 18.84 -6.25 -12.94
C PHE A 106 19.81 -5.18 -13.48
N ASP A 107 19.95 -5.08 -14.78
CA ASP A 107 20.89 -4.16 -15.41
C ASP A 107 20.41 -2.71 -15.30
N GLU A 108 19.11 -2.49 -15.39
CA GLU A 108 18.45 -1.19 -15.18
C GLU A 108 18.26 -0.85 -13.70
N GLN A 109 18.42 -1.80 -12.80
CA GLN A 109 18.13 -1.68 -11.37
C GLN A 109 16.67 -1.23 -11.12
N MET A 110 15.73 -1.90 -11.76
CA MET A 110 14.31 -1.58 -11.71
C MET A 110 13.48 -2.82 -11.36
N LEU A 111 12.35 -2.61 -10.73
CA LEU A 111 11.34 -3.62 -10.45
C LEU A 111 10.02 -3.19 -11.08
N LEU A 112 9.44 -4.04 -11.92
CA LEU A 112 8.12 -3.81 -12.50
C LEU A 112 7.03 -4.33 -11.55
N ILE A 113 6.09 -3.48 -11.16
CA ILE A 113 4.91 -3.85 -10.39
C ILE A 113 3.70 -3.88 -11.32
N THR A 114 3.21 -5.08 -11.65
CA THR A 114 2.17 -5.32 -12.65
C THR A 114 0.76 -5.41 -12.07
N HIS A 115 0.60 -5.92 -10.85
CA HIS A 115 -0.69 -6.17 -10.21
C HIS A 115 -1.19 -5.00 -9.36
N ALA A 116 -1.08 -3.77 -9.88
CA ALA A 116 -1.57 -2.59 -9.17
C ALA A 116 -3.10 -2.42 -9.32
N LYS A 117 -3.73 -1.78 -8.32
CA LYS A 117 -5.16 -1.47 -8.35
C LYS A 117 -5.52 -0.65 -9.60
N GLY A 118 -6.43 -1.15 -10.44
CA GLY A 118 -6.83 -0.52 -11.70
C GLY A 118 -5.97 -0.89 -12.90
N GLY A 119 -5.18 -1.98 -12.85
CA GLY A 119 -4.40 -2.49 -13.98
C GLY A 119 -3.19 -1.64 -14.38
N LYS A 120 -2.87 -0.59 -13.63
CA LYS A 120 -1.73 0.29 -13.92
C LYS A 120 -0.42 -0.38 -13.48
N GLN A 121 0.53 -0.45 -14.39
CA GLN A 121 1.89 -0.92 -14.11
C GLN A 121 2.79 0.26 -13.75
N ARG A 122 3.86 0.00 -12.98
CA ARG A 122 4.89 0.99 -12.71
C ARG A 122 6.25 0.35 -12.47
N TYR A 123 7.28 1.06 -12.85
CA TYR A 123 8.65 0.73 -12.49
C TYR A 123 9.02 1.38 -11.17
N VAL A 124 9.69 0.62 -10.31
CA VAL A 124 10.22 1.06 -9.02
C VAL A 124 11.73 0.88 -9.04
N PRO A 125 12.53 1.93 -8.76
CA PRO A 125 13.97 1.80 -8.68
C PRO A 125 14.40 0.86 -7.55
N LEU A 126 15.48 0.13 -7.77
CA LEU A 126 16.17 -0.66 -6.77
C LEU A 126 17.53 -0.02 -6.45
N LEU A 127 17.91 -0.05 -5.17
CA LEU A 127 19.28 0.31 -4.79
C LEU A 127 20.26 -0.78 -5.25
N PRO A 128 21.52 -0.42 -5.57
CA PRO A 128 22.54 -1.39 -6.00
C PRO A 128 22.69 -2.58 -5.04
N GLU A 129 22.68 -2.32 -3.73
CA GLU A 129 22.82 -3.35 -2.70
C GLU A 129 21.63 -4.33 -2.71
N LEU A 130 20.41 -3.80 -2.86
CA LEU A 130 19.21 -4.65 -2.95
C LEU A 130 19.22 -5.46 -4.25
N THR A 131 19.63 -4.86 -5.35
CA THR A 131 19.76 -5.54 -6.66
C THR A 131 20.75 -6.70 -6.57
N HIS A 132 21.91 -6.47 -5.93
CA HIS A 132 22.92 -7.51 -5.71
C HIS A 132 22.39 -8.65 -4.82
N GLU A 133 21.73 -8.32 -3.72
CA GLU A 133 21.14 -9.32 -2.82
C GLU A 133 20.05 -10.15 -3.51
N LEU A 134 19.19 -9.53 -4.33
CA LEU A 134 18.17 -10.23 -5.12
C LEU A 134 18.82 -11.17 -6.13
N ARG A 135 19.87 -10.73 -6.85
CA ARG A 135 20.62 -11.57 -7.79
C ARG A 135 21.24 -12.78 -7.08
N THR A 136 21.86 -12.58 -5.92
CA THR A 136 22.44 -13.64 -5.10
C THR A 136 21.38 -14.62 -4.58
N TYR A 137 20.22 -14.12 -4.17
CA TYR A 137 19.13 -14.97 -3.71
C TYR A 137 18.51 -15.82 -4.83
N LEU A 138 18.34 -15.22 -6.00
CA LEU A 138 17.73 -15.91 -7.14
C LEU A 138 18.66 -16.95 -7.77
N ARG A 139 19.97 -16.70 -7.77
CA ARG A 139 20.97 -17.54 -8.47
C ARG A 139 20.55 -17.74 -9.94
N ASP A 140 20.32 -18.96 -10.35
CA ASP A 140 19.94 -19.35 -11.71
C ASP A 140 18.42 -19.36 -11.96
N ARG A 141 17.64 -18.92 -10.98
CA ARG A 141 16.19 -18.92 -11.08
C ARG A 141 15.70 -17.76 -11.95
N THR A 142 15.10 -18.10 -13.10
CA THR A 142 14.62 -17.13 -14.11
C THR A 142 13.10 -16.97 -14.14
N THR A 143 12.35 -17.86 -13.47
CA THR A 143 10.88 -17.87 -13.48
C THR A 143 10.30 -18.11 -12.09
N GLY A 144 8.98 -17.95 -11.99
CA GLY A 144 8.23 -18.16 -10.75
C GLY A 144 8.18 -16.94 -9.83
N PRO A 145 7.54 -17.06 -8.66
CA PRO A 145 7.37 -15.95 -7.74
C PRO A 145 8.72 -15.44 -7.22
N LEU A 146 8.88 -14.11 -7.13
CA LEU A 146 10.11 -13.49 -6.64
C LEU A 146 10.47 -14.03 -5.25
N PHE A 147 9.50 -14.06 -4.35
CA PHE A 147 9.63 -14.67 -3.03
C PHE A 147 8.69 -15.87 -2.90
N ALA A 148 9.26 -17.03 -2.74
CA ALA A 148 8.53 -18.28 -2.57
C ALA A 148 8.67 -18.83 -1.15
N SER A 149 7.61 -19.45 -0.66
CA SER A 149 7.63 -20.24 0.56
C SER A 149 8.45 -21.54 0.36
N THR A 150 8.66 -22.29 1.43
CA THR A 150 9.30 -23.62 1.37
C THR A 150 8.53 -24.62 0.49
N ARG A 151 7.26 -24.35 0.18
CA ARG A 151 6.43 -25.13 -0.74
C ARG A 151 6.51 -24.63 -2.18
N HIS A 152 7.46 -23.74 -2.51
CA HIS A 152 7.63 -23.12 -3.83
C HIS A 152 6.40 -22.31 -4.32
N THR A 153 5.50 -21.92 -3.41
CA THR A 153 4.33 -21.09 -3.69
C THR A 153 4.55 -19.65 -3.21
N PRO A 154 3.90 -18.64 -3.81
CA PRO A 154 3.94 -17.27 -3.33
C PRO A 154 3.49 -17.18 -1.85
N TYR A 155 4.07 -16.24 -1.11
CA TYR A 155 3.54 -15.91 0.21
C TYR A 155 2.14 -15.32 0.10
N SER A 156 1.25 -15.64 1.05
CA SER A 156 -0.02 -14.93 1.17
C SER A 156 0.19 -13.53 1.79
N PRO A 157 -0.69 -12.54 1.49
CA PRO A 157 -0.64 -11.22 2.13
C PRO A 157 -0.65 -11.29 3.66
N ARG A 158 -1.43 -12.22 4.21
CA ARG A 158 -1.51 -12.48 5.66
C ARG A 158 -0.16 -12.96 6.22
N ARG A 159 0.53 -13.87 5.50
CA ARG A 159 1.83 -14.38 5.96
C ARG A 159 2.89 -13.28 5.94
N ILE A 160 2.94 -12.42 4.91
CA ILE A 160 3.83 -11.25 4.88
C ILE A 160 3.56 -10.34 6.07
N GLN A 161 2.28 -10.06 6.36
CA GLN A 161 1.91 -9.23 7.51
C GLN A 161 2.39 -9.84 8.83
N GLN A 162 2.22 -11.16 9.01
CA GLN A 162 2.72 -11.88 10.18
C GLN A 162 4.24 -11.79 10.31
N LEU A 163 4.99 -12.03 9.21
CA LEU A 163 6.45 -11.94 9.20
C LEU A 163 6.94 -10.54 9.63
N VAL A 164 6.30 -9.48 9.15
CA VAL A 164 6.61 -8.10 9.54
C VAL A 164 6.34 -7.88 11.04
N GLN A 165 5.18 -8.32 11.54
CA GLN A 165 4.79 -8.15 12.94
C GLN A 165 5.67 -8.95 13.89
N GLU A 166 5.95 -10.22 13.59
CA GLU A 166 6.86 -11.09 14.35
C GLU A 166 8.26 -10.47 14.45
N THR A 167 8.77 -9.97 13.31
CA THR A 167 10.10 -9.35 13.27
C THR A 167 10.14 -8.05 14.09
N ALA A 168 9.11 -7.23 14.04
CA ALA A 168 9.02 -5.99 14.80
C ALA A 168 8.97 -6.29 16.33
N ALA A 169 8.20 -7.29 16.74
CA ALA A 169 8.14 -7.71 18.13
C ALA A 169 9.52 -8.20 18.63
N LEU A 170 10.21 -9.03 17.85
CA LEU A 170 11.57 -9.50 18.16
C LEU A 170 12.61 -8.39 18.17
N ALA A 171 12.41 -7.33 17.40
CA ALA A 171 13.25 -6.13 17.40
C ALA A 171 12.97 -5.19 18.59
N GLY A 172 12.01 -5.51 19.46
CA GLY A 172 11.61 -4.67 20.57
C GLY A 172 10.93 -3.36 20.14
N ILE A 173 10.26 -3.36 18.98
CA ILE A 173 9.55 -2.18 18.46
C ILE A 173 8.15 -2.17 19.06
N THR A 174 7.83 -1.14 19.83
CA THR A 174 6.53 -0.99 20.50
C THR A 174 5.42 -0.51 19.58
N THR A 175 5.77 0.23 18.53
CA THR A 175 4.82 0.65 17.49
C THR A 175 4.33 -0.56 16.70
N ARG A 176 3.02 -0.64 16.47
CA ARG A 176 2.45 -1.70 15.61
C ARG A 176 2.95 -1.55 14.17
N VAL A 177 3.84 -2.44 13.74
CA VAL A 177 4.40 -2.46 12.38
C VAL A 177 3.57 -3.35 11.46
N TYR A 178 3.27 -2.87 10.26
CA TYR A 178 2.53 -3.59 9.22
C TYR A 178 2.95 -3.08 7.83
N PRO A 179 2.74 -3.83 6.75
CA PRO A 179 3.24 -3.47 5.42
C PRO A 179 2.88 -2.05 4.95
N HIS A 180 1.67 -1.59 5.25
CA HIS A 180 1.24 -0.26 4.86
C HIS A 180 1.97 0.86 5.64
N LEU A 181 2.36 0.59 6.90
CA LEU A 181 3.21 1.51 7.66
C LEU A 181 4.60 1.61 7.04
N LEU A 182 5.19 0.49 6.62
CA LEU A 182 6.50 0.49 5.93
C LEU A 182 6.46 1.33 4.66
N ARG A 183 5.39 1.19 3.87
CA ARG A 183 5.17 2.01 2.68
C ARG A 183 5.01 3.51 3.01
N HIS A 184 4.33 3.86 4.08
CA HIS A 184 4.25 5.25 4.56
C HIS A 184 5.62 5.76 5.01
N SER A 185 6.38 4.94 5.69
CA SER A 185 7.72 5.30 6.19
C SER A 185 8.67 5.61 5.04
N VAL A 186 8.73 4.76 4.01
CA VAL A 186 9.60 5.04 2.84
C VAL A 186 9.15 6.30 2.12
N ALA A 187 7.84 6.53 1.94
CA ALA A 187 7.33 7.75 1.32
C ALA A 187 7.76 9.02 2.09
N THR A 188 7.64 8.98 3.41
CA THR A 188 8.05 10.11 4.28
C THR A 188 9.56 10.30 4.23
N THR A 189 10.35 9.22 4.26
CA THR A 189 11.80 9.28 4.15
C THR A 189 12.25 9.88 2.82
N LEU A 190 11.62 9.50 1.70
CA LEU A 190 11.89 10.08 0.39
C LEU A 190 11.59 11.58 0.35
N LEU A 191 10.45 12.00 0.91
CA LEU A 191 10.05 13.41 1.01
C LEU A 191 11.05 14.23 1.86
N GLU A 192 11.41 13.74 3.04
CA GLU A 192 12.38 14.39 3.93
C GLU A 192 13.77 14.52 3.31
N ARG A 193 14.11 13.62 2.38
CA ARG A 193 15.37 13.64 1.65
C ARG A 193 15.28 14.40 0.31
N GLY A 194 14.20 15.15 0.12
CA GLY A 194 14.04 16.10 -0.98
C GLY A 194 13.53 15.51 -2.29
N MET A 195 12.99 14.26 -2.30
CA MET A 195 12.34 13.76 -3.49
C MET A 195 11.02 14.51 -3.72
N PRO A 196 10.75 15.04 -4.94
CA PRO A 196 9.51 15.75 -5.23
C PRO A 196 8.27 14.90 -4.98
N LEU A 197 7.20 15.53 -4.47
CA LEU A 197 5.96 14.83 -4.11
C LEU A 197 5.32 14.10 -5.30
N GLU A 198 5.37 14.70 -6.48
CA GLU A 198 4.87 14.11 -7.73
C GLU A 198 5.60 12.81 -8.08
N GLN A 199 6.92 12.78 -7.90
CA GLN A 199 7.73 11.59 -8.12
C GLN A 199 7.43 10.50 -7.07
N ILE A 200 7.21 10.88 -5.80
CA ILE A 200 6.79 9.95 -4.75
C ILE A 200 5.41 9.36 -5.07
N GLN A 201 4.47 10.16 -5.57
CA GLN A 201 3.16 9.68 -5.99
C GLN A 201 3.25 8.67 -7.13
N GLN A 202 4.11 8.90 -8.10
CA GLN A 202 4.37 7.98 -9.22
C GLN A 202 5.07 6.70 -8.73
N PHE A 203 6.11 6.83 -7.93
CA PHE A 203 6.80 5.72 -7.27
C PHE A 203 5.83 4.81 -6.50
N LEU A 204 4.89 5.40 -5.78
CA LEU A 204 3.89 4.65 -5.04
C LEU A 204 2.71 4.18 -5.90
N GLY A 205 2.51 4.68 -7.12
CA GLY A 205 1.39 4.33 -7.99
C GLY A 205 0.06 4.87 -7.45
N HIS A 206 -0.01 6.15 -7.11
CA HIS A 206 -1.25 6.83 -6.79
C HIS A 206 -2.00 7.20 -8.07
N ALA A 207 -3.29 6.84 -8.16
CA ALA A 207 -4.10 6.83 -9.38
C ALA A 207 -4.51 8.20 -9.95
N LYS A 208 -3.95 9.31 -9.49
CA LYS A 208 -4.32 10.66 -9.92
C LYS A 208 -3.17 11.39 -10.60
N LEU A 209 -2.76 10.92 -11.77
CA LEU A 209 -2.15 11.77 -12.78
C LEU A 209 -2.34 11.08 -14.14
N GLU A 210 -3.28 11.61 -14.91
CA GLU A 210 -3.38 11.38 -16.34
C GLU A 210 -2.13 12.03 -16.96
N THR A 211 -1.15 11.22 -17.32
CA THR A 211 -0.01 11.70 -18.12
C THR A 211 0.27 10.70 -19.23
N THR A 212 0.15 11.25 -20.42
CA THR A 212 0.40 10.73 -21.74
C THR A 212 1.69 9.90 -21.81
N GLN A 213 1.65 8.78 -22.51
CA GLN A 213 2.74 7.79 -22.69
C GLN A 213 4.12 8.37 -23.09
N SER A 214 4.19 9.58 -23.67
CA SER A 214 5.45 10.16 -24.12
C SER A 214 6.37 10.69 -23.00
N TYR A 215 5.85 10.91 -21.78
CA TYR A 215 6.64 11.37 -20.64
C TYR A 215 7.15 10.24 -19.74
N ALA A 216 6.73 8.99 -19.99
CA ALA A 216 6.99 7.88 -19.08
C ALA A 216 8.50 7.55 -18.91
N ALA A 217 9.28 7.58 -19.97
CA ALA A 217 10.70 7.20 -19.91
C ALA A 217 11.55 8.25 -19.18
N SER A 218 11.38 9.54 -19.50
CA SER A 218 12.11 10.64 -18.83
C SER A 218 11.73 10.73 -17.35
N THR A 219 10.45 10.54 -17.03
CA THR A 219 9.95 10.54 -15.65
C THR A 219 10.52 9.37 -14.84
N THR A 220 10.65 8.18 -15.43
CA THR A 220 11.23 7.01 -14.76
C THR A 220 12.71 7.23 -14.44
N ALA A 221 13.49 7.82 -15.34
CA ALA A 221 14.89 8.16 -15.10
C ALA A 221 15.04 9.19 -13.96
N MET A 222 14.22 10.23 -13.95
CA MET A 222 14.20 11.25 -12.88
C MET A 222 13.81 10.65 -11.53
N ILE A 223 12.83 9.75 -11.51
CA ILE A 223 12.44 9.04 -10.27
C ILE A 223 13.61 8.18 -9.77
N LYS A 224 14.31 7.47 -10.66
CA LYS A 224 15.47 6.65 -10.31
C LYS A 224 16.57 7.50 -9.69
N GLU A 225 16.94 8.60 -10.31
CA GLU A 225 17.95 9.52 -9.82
C GLU A 225 17.60 10.09 -8.43
N SER A 226 16.41 10.63 -8.30
CA SER A 226 15.91 11.20 -7.03
C SER A 226 15.83 10.14 -5.94
N TYR A 227 15.42 8.92 -6.27
CA TYR A 227 15.35 7.80 -5.34
C TYR A 227 16.76 7.37 -4.87
N GLN A 228 17.68 7.19 -5.79
CA GLN A 228 19.07 6.83 -5.47
C GLN A 228 19.74 7.90 -4.62
N LYS A 229 19.56 9.18 -4.96
CA LYS A 229 20.05 10.30 -4.17
C LYS A 229 19.44 10.33 -2.76
N ALA A 230 18.17 10.00 -2.63
CA ALA A 230 17.47 10.02 -1.35
C ALA A 230 17.81 8.82 -0.45
N LEU A 231 17.97 7.61 -0.97
CA LEU A 231 18.15 6.40 -0.17
C LEU A 231 19.55 5.77 -0.28
N GLY A 232 20.33 6.16 -1.27
CA GLY A 232 21.69 5.60 -1.54
C GLY A 232 22.81 6.17 -0.64
N ARG A 233 22.47 6.90 0.43
CA ARG A 233 23.43 7.45 1.40
C ARG A 233 23.44 6.68 2.71
#